data_719186a9e6ae92e758378906f9130908
#
_entry.id   719186a9e6ae92e758378906f9130908
#
_cell.length_a   1.000
_cell.length_b   1.000
_cell.length_c   1.000
_cell.angle_alpha   90.00
_cell.angle_beta   90.00
_cell.angle_gamma   90.00
#
_symmetry.space_group_name_H-M   'P 1'
#
loop_
_entity.id
_entity.type
_entity.pdbx_description
1 polymer ?
#
loop_
_entity_poly.entity_id
_entity_poly.type
_entity_poly.pdbx_seq_one_letter_code
_entity_poly.pdbx_strand_id
1 'polypeptide(L)'
;MSQLSKKPSKQPLNQSLNQPEPPQQPSSKPSVGEFIKHEWRLLLVAVQFLTRLPVPQFANYNPQWLHQSSRHFPGVGLLVGLLCAGVFWLGSILFTPLVAAVISTAFGIKLTGAFHEDGLADSCDGLGGGLTRERTLEIMKDSRLGTYGVLGLVSALLIKISLLASMPLSVAIVALIIGHTASRLLCISLLTLLPYGGEIEHAKAKPMAQQLTPFQGLLSSAWLLLAGVLVVLLFPATVQQIGIWQWLLALLLGIVATDYMRRLLHRRLEGYTGDGLGATQQLSEIAIYIGLAASIPLI
;
A
#
# COMPACT_ATOMS: atom_id res chain seq x y z
N MET A 1 62.26 65.86 -19.13
CA MET A 1 62.69 64.57 -19.67
C MET A 1 61.58 63.61 -19.48
N SER A 2 60.91 63.32 -20.58
CA SER A 2 59.67 62.51 -20.68
C SER A 2 60.01 61.02 -20.77
N GLN A 3 59.31 60.20 -20.02
CA GLN A 3 59.22 58.76 -20.28
C GLN A 3 57.78 58.40 -20.49
N LEU A 4 57.42 58.05 -21.71
CA LEU A 4 56.15 57.52 -22.18
C LEU A 4 56.01 56.08 -21.71
N SER A 5 55.04 55.81 -20.87
CA SER A 5 54.55 54.44 -20.48
C SER A 5 53.66 53.91 -21.57
N LYS A 6 54.09 52.82 -22.25
CA LYS A 6 53.25 52.01 -23.17
C LYS A 6 52.26 51.19 -22.40
N LYS A 7 50.95 51.37 -22.64
CA LYS A 7 49.87 50.47 -22.21
C LYS A 7 49.97 49.15 -22.99
N PRO A 8 49.80 47.99 -22.33
CA PRO A 8 49.64 46.75 -23.05
C PRO A 8 48.17 46.60 -23.56
N SER A 9 48.05 46.17 -24.81
CA SER A 9 46.78 45.84 -25.49
C SER A 9 46.11 44.65 -24.86
N LYS A 10 44.84 44.84 -24.44
CA LYS A 10 43.97 43.75 -24.01
C LYS A 10 43.52 42.94 -25.24
N GLN A 11 43.97 41.68 -25.36
CA GLN A 11 43.34 40.69 -26.21
C GLN A 11 42.00 40.28 -25.61
N PRO A 12 40.90 40.13 -26.37
CA PRO A 12 39.65 39.58 -25.88
C PRO A 12 39.81 38.07 -25.64
N LEU A 13 39.70 37.64 -24.39
CA LEU A 13 39.53 36.23 -24.02
C LEU A 13 38.17 35.75 -24.58
N ASN A 14 38.25 34.97 -25.63
CA ASN A 14 37.13 34.21 -26.18
C ASN A 14 36.85 33.03 -25.22
N GLN A 15 36.12 33.28 -24.13
CA GLN A 15 35.57 32.24 -23.28
C GLN A 15 34.32 31.71 -24.00
N SER A 16 34.48 30.66 -24.81
CA SER A 16 33.39 29.79 -25.17
C SER A 16 32.93 29.09 -23.87
N LEU A 17 31.92 29.69 -23.23
CA LEU A 17 31.19 29.08 -22.14
C LEU A 17 30.64 27.74 -22.66
N ASN A 18 31.22 26.62 -22.21
CA ASN A 18 30.60 25.31 -22.27
C ASN A 18 29.28 25.39 -21.53
N GLN A 19 28.21 25.71 -22.24
CA GLN A 19 26.88 25.49 -21.72
C GLN A 19 26.67 23.95 -21.61
N PRO A 20 26.26 23.45 -20.45
CA PRO A 20 25.91 22.04 -20.36
C PRO A 20 24.83 21.76 -21.39
N GLU A 21 25.06 20.78 -22.24
CA GLU A 21 24.02 20.30 -23.19
C GLU A 21 22.74 20.01 -22.43
N PRO A 22 21.55 20.50 -22.91
CA PRO A 22 20.29 20.17 -22.28
C PRO A 22 20.14 18.65 -22.29
N PRO A 23 19.57 18.06 -21.20
CA PRO A 23 19.40 16.62 -21.11
C PRO A 23 18.63 16.14 -22.34
N GLN A 24 19.24 15.27 -23.13
CA GLN A 24 18.65 14.68 -24.32
C GLN A 24 17.37 13.97 -23.92
N GLN A 25 16.22 14.50 -24.32
CA GLN A 25 14.95 13.81 -24.16
C GLN A 25 15.01 12.52 -24.99
N PRO A 26 14.62 11.36 -24.43
CA PRO A 26 14.58 10.13 -25.20
C PRO A 26 13.55 10.29 -26.33
N SER A 27 14.00 10.29 -27.56
CA SER A 27 13.22 10.60 -28.77
C SER A 27 12.40 9.42 -29.33
N SER A 28 12.26 8.34 -28.57
CA SER A 28 11.42 7.19 -28.98
C SER A 28 10.59 6.67 -27.80
N LYS A 29 9.32 6.34 -28.07
CA LYS A 29 8.48 5.62 -27.10
C LYS A 29 9.17 4.30 -26.76
N PRO A 30 9.20 3.91 -25.47
CA PRO A 30 9.83 2.66 -25.08
C PRO A 30 9.21 1.47 -25.82
N SER A 31 10.02 0.51 -26.22
CA SER A 31 9.53 -0.72 -26.82
C SER A 31 8.66 -1.49 -25.82
N VAL A 32 7.74 -2.36 -26.30
CA VAL A 32 6.90 -3.19 -25.44
C VAL A 32 7.75 -4.02 -24.47
N GLY A 33 8.91 -4.53 -24.91
CA GLY A 33 9.81 -5.29 -24.05
C GLY A 33 10.44 -4.44 -22.93
N GLU A 34 10.81 -3.19 -23.23
CA GLU A 34 11.33 -2.25 -22.22
C GLU A 34 10.25 -1.87 -21.20
N PHE A 35 9.02 -1.67 -21.66
CA PHE A 35 7.87 -1.43 -20.79
C PHE A 35 7.64 -2.60 -19.82
N ILE A 36 7.55 -3.84 -20.32
CA ILE A 36 7.36 -5.05 -19.48
C ILE A 36 8.50 -5.20 -18.48
N LYS A 37 9.74 -4.99 -18.90
CA LYS A 37 10.92 -5.05 -18.02
C LYS A 37 10.88 -3.98 -16.94
N HIS A 38 10.38 -2.80 -17.26
CA HIS A 38 10.21 -1.71 -16.29
C HIS A 38 9.11 -2.05 -15.27
N GLU A 39 7.93 -2.50 -15.71
CA GLU A 39 6.82 -2.89 -14.81
C GLU A 39 7.23 -4.06 -13.89
N TRP A 40 7.98 -5.05 -14.40
CA TRP A 40 8.54 -6.12 -13.58
C TRP A 40 9.49 -5.59 -12.48
N ARG A 41 10.34 -4.63 -12.81
CA ARG A 41 11.19 -3.95 -11.82
C ARG A 41 10.36 -3.26 -10.75
N LEU A 42 9.33 -2.54 -11.14
CA LEU A 42 8.45 -1.83 -10.21
C LEU A 42 7.69 -2.79 -9.30
N LEU A 43 7.24 -3.92 -9.83
CA LEU A 43 6.64 -4.98 -9.01
C LEU A 43 7.64 -5.49 -7.96
N LEU A 44 8.88 -5.77 -8.33
CA LEU A 44 9.91 -6.20 -7.38
C LEU A 44 10.21 -5.12 -6.32
N VAL A 45 10.24 -3.84 -6.70
CA VAL A 45 10.37 -2.73 -5.74
C VAL A 45 9.17 -2.68 -4.78
N ALA A 46 7.94 -2.92 -5.27
CA ALA A 46 6.76 -3.00 -4.41
C ALA A 46 6.83 -4.19 -3.43
N VAL A 47 7.27 -5.37 -3.90
CA VAL A 47 7.51 -6.55 -3.04
C VAL A 47 8.54 -6.24 -1.97
N GLN A 48 9.67 -5.63 -2.32
CA GLN A 48 10.72 -5.24 -1.38
C GLN A 48 10.21 -4.23 -0.34
N PHE A 49 9.37 -3.29 -0.75
CA PHE A 49 8.85 -2.25 0.13
C PHE A 49 7.81 -2.77 1.12
N LEU A 50 6.91 -3.64 0.66
CA LEU A 50 5.76 -4.11 1.47
C LEU A 50 5.99 -5.48 2.13
N THR A 51 7.10 -6.16 1.86
CA THR A 51 7.35 -7.50 2.41
C THR A 51 8.80 -7.66 2.86
N ARG A 52 9.05 -8.73 3.61
CA ARG A 52 10.41 -9.18 4.00
C ARG A 52 10.98 -10.24 3.04
N LEU A 53 10.33 -10.46 1.91
CA LEU A 53 10.83 -11.40 0.90
C LEU A 53 12.14 -10.89 0.31
N PRO A 54 13.13 -11.76 0.11
CA PRO A 54 14.38 -11.37 -0.52
C PRO A 54 14.14 -11.04 -2.00
N VAL A 55 14.51 -9.83 -2.39
CA VAL A 55 14.42 -9.34 -3.76
C VAL A 55 15.82 -8.93 -4.22
N PRO A 56 16.21 -9.22 -5.48
CA PRO A 56 17.47 -8.79 -6.02
C PRO A 56 17.66 -7.27 -5.92
N GLN A 57 18.84 -6.84 -5.48
CA GLN A 57 19.18 -5.42 -5.44
C GLN A 57 19.43 -4.90 -6.87
N PHE A 58 18.89 -3.72 -7.16
CA PHE A 58 19.12 -3.08 -8.46
C PHE A 58 20.32 -2.13 -8.35
N ALA A 59 21.35 -2.38 -9.18
CA ALA A 59 22.58 -1.59 -9.19
C ALA A 59 22.36 -0.08 -9.44
N ASN A 60 21.30 0.27 -10.20
CA ASN A 60 20.95 1.65 -10.55
C ASN A 60 19.54 1.98 -10.02
N TYR A 61 19.36 1.89 -8.69
CA TYR A 61 18.07 2.23 -8.07
C TYR A 61 17.74 3.72 -8.25
N ASN A 62 16.55 4.00 -8.80
CA ASN A 62 16.01 5.34 -8.90
C ASN A 62 14.90 5.52 -7.83
N PRO A 63 15.00 6.53 -6.95
CA PRO A 63 13.98 6.79 -5.91
C PRO A 63 12.55 6.97 -6.47
N GLN A 64 12.39 7.43 -7.71
CA GLN A 64 11.10 7.54 -8.37
C GLN A 64 10.41 6.17 -8.59
N TRP A 65 11.18 5.07 -8.62
CA TRP A 65 10.61 3.73 -8.76
C TRP A 65 9.76 3.34 -7.56
N LEU A 66 10.10 3.79 -6.36
CA LEU A 66 9.29 3.54 -5.18
C LEU A 66 7.89 4.17 -5.33
N HIS A 67 7.82 5.44 -5.77
CA HIS A 67 6.55 6.08 -6.05
C HIS A 67 5.78 5.37 -7.15
N GLN A 68 6.43 5.09 -8.28
CA GLN A 68 5.80 4.39 -9.41
C GLN A 68 5.36 2.97 -9.06
N SER A 69 6.03 2.30 -8.10
CA SER A 69 5.71 0.94 -7.68
C SER A 69 4.39 0.81 -6.93
N SER A 70 3.82 1.91 -6.43
CA SER A 70 2.54 1.91 -5.71
C SER A 70 1.39 1.30 -6.53
N ARG A 71 1.44 1.42 -7.87
CA ARG A 71 0.48 0.76 -8.78
C ARG A 71 0.48 -0.77 -8.69
N HIS A 72 1.53 -1.38 -8.15
CA HIS A 72 1.65 -2.81 -7.94
C HIS A 72 1.35 -3.26 -6.50
N PHE A 73 0.98 -2.35 -5.59
CA PHE A 73 0.63 -2.72 -4.22
C PHE A 73 -0.51 -3.73 -4.14
N PRO A 74 -1.58 -3.65 -4.97
CA PRO A 74 -2.59 -4.72 -5.00
C PRO A 74 -2.02 -6.06 -5.48
N GLY A 75 -1.02 -6.06 -6.38
CA GLY A 75 -0.31 -7.28 -6.81
C GLY A 75 0.50 -7.91 -5.68
N VAL A 76 1.15 -7.09 -4.84
CA VAL A 76 1.76 -7.59 -3.60
C VAL A 76 0.69 -8.12 -2.65
N GLY A 77 -0.48 -7.47 -2.59
CA GLY A 77 -1.65 -7.96 -1.85
C GLY A 77 -2.08 -9.35 -2.31
N LEU A 78 -2.14 -9.59 -3.63
CA LEU A 78 -2.42 -10.92 -4.19
C LEU A 78 -1.38 -11.96 -3.74
N LEU A 79 -0.10 -11.63 -3.81
CA LEU A 79 0.98 -12.50 -3.34
C LEU A 79 0.84 -12.83 -1.85
N VAL A 80 0.67 -11.83 -1.00
CA VAL A 80 0.50 -11.99 0.45
C VAL A 80 -0.76 -12.80 0.75
N GLY A 81 -1.88 -12.49 0.08
CA GLY A 81 -3.15 -13.20 0.24
C GLY A 81 -3.04 -14.68 -0.13
N LEU A 82 -2.37 -15.02 -1.23
CA LEU A 82 -2.12 -16.41 -1.64
C LEU A 82 -1.25 -17.16 -0.61
N LEU A 83 -0.19 -16.54 -0.12
CA LEU A 83 0.69 -17.15 0.88
C LEU A 83 -0.03 -17.34 2.22
N CYS A 84 -0.79 -16.34 2.69
CA CYS A 84 -1.60 -16.45 3.91
C CYS A 84 -2.71 -17.51 3.76
N ALA A 85 -3.37 -17.59 2.60
CA ALA A 85 -4.36 -18.62 2.30
C ALA A 85 -3.74 -20.02 2.29
N GLY A 86 -2.54 -20.19 1.75
CA GLY A 86 -1.79 -21.43 1.81
C GLY A 86 -1.45 -21.86 3.25
N VAL A 87 -1.00 -20.91 4.07
CA VAL A 87 -0.72 -21.16 5.49
C VAL A 87 -2.01 -21.48 6.27
N PHE A 88 -3.11 -20.78 6.00
CA PHE A 88 -4.41 -21.06 6.60
C PHE A 88 -4.90 -22.46 6.23
N TRP A 89 -4.81 -22.83 4.95
CA TRP A 89 -5.18 -24.16 4.46
C TRP A 89 -4.35 -25.28 5.13
N LEU A 90 -3.01 -25.14 5.13
CA LEU A 90 -2.12 -26.10 5.80
C LEU A 90 -2.40 -26.21 7.30
N GLY A 91 -2.59 -25.06 7.97
CA GLY A 91 -2.94 -25.01 9.38
C GLY A 91 -4.27 -25.72 9.67
N SER A 92 -5.26 -25.59 8.78
CA SER A 92 -6.58 -26.22 8.93
C SER A 92 -6.58 -27.75 8.80
N ILE A 93 -5.51 -28.32 8.24
CA ILE A 93 -5.32 -29.78 8.18
C ILE A 93 -4.94 -30.33 9.57
N LEU A 94 -4.21 -29.56 10.36
CA LEU A 94 -3.59 -29.99 11.62
C LEU A 94 -4.32 -29.44 12.86
N PHE A 95 -5.00 -28.31 12.72
CA PHE A 95 -5.53 -27.54 13.85
C PHE A 95 -6.98 -27.10 13.62
N THR A 96 -7.57 -26.56 14.65
CA THR A 96 -8.90 -25.91 14.55
C THR A 96 -8.83 -24.65 13.67
N PRO A 97 -9.95 -24.23 13.06
CA PRO A 97 -9.98 -22.99 12.27
C PRO A 97 -9.45 -21.75 13.01
N LEU A 98 -9.68 -21.66 14.30
CA LEU A 98 -9.17 -20.57 15.13
C LEU A 98 -7.63 -20.57 15.16
N VAL A 99 -7.01 -21.70 15.41
CA VAL A 99 -5.55 -21.81 15.46
C VAL A 99 -4.94 -21.56 14.07
N ALA A 100 -5.56 -22.09 13.00
CA ALA A 100 -5.15 -21.81 11.62
C ALA A 100 -5.22 -20.31 11.28
N ALA A 101 -6.29 -19.62 11.72
CA ALA A 101 -6.45 -18.18 11.53
C ALA A 101 -5.36 -17.37 12.25
N VAL A 102 -5.03 -17.75 13.51
CA VAL A 102 -3.94 -17.12 14.28
C VAL A 102 -2.60 -17.31 13.56
N ILE A 103 -2.28 -18.54 13.14
CA ILE A 103 -1.01 -18.85 12.47
C ILE A 103 -0.91 -18.09 11.14
N SER A 104 -1.97 -18.09 10.32
CA SER A 104 -1.99 -17.37 9.05
C SER A 104 -1.84 -15.87 9.23
N THR A 105 -2.52 -15.27 10.22
CA THR A 105 -2.42 -13.85 10.54
C THR A 105 -1.01 -13.50 11.02
N ALA A 106 -0.44 -14.28 11.95
CA ALA A 106 0.93 -14.07 12.43
C ALA A 106 1.98 -14.21 11.31
N PHE A 107 1.78 -15.18 10.40
CA PHE A 107 2.61 -15.32 9.21
C PHE A 107 2.52 -14.08 8.32
N GLY A 108 1.33 -13.56 8.03
CA GLY A 108 1.13 -12.34 7.25
C GLY A 108 1.82 -11.12 7.86
N ILE A 109 1.69 -10.92 9.17
CA ILE A 109 2.37 -9.87 9.93
C ILE A 109 3.90 -10.00 9.78
N LYS A 110 4.45 -11.20 9.97
CA LYS A 110 5.89 -11.45 9.79
C LYS A 110 6.32 -11.21 8.35
N LEU A 111 5.54 -11.66 7.37
CA LEU A 111 5.83 -11.53 5.94
C LEU A 111 5.90 -10.06 5.51
N THR A 112 4.98 -9.21 6.02
CA THR A 112 4.96 -7.77 5.73
C THR A 112 5.83 -6.96 6.70
N GLY A 113 6.36 -7.58 7.74
CA GLY A 113 7.14 -6.90 8.78
C GLY A 113 6.31 -5.97 9.64
N ALA A 114 5.04 -6.29 9.84
CA ALA A 114 4.05 -5.51 10.59
C ALA A 114 3.79 -4.09 10.06
N PHE A 115 4.13 -3.82 8.79
CA PHE A 115 4.12 -2.49 8.20
C PHE A 115 2.76 -1.79 8.27
N HIS A 116 1.67 -2.54 8.05
CA HIS A 116 0.32 -2.00 8.06
C HIS A 116 -0.27 -1.95 9.48
N GLU A 117 0.09 -2.91 10.31
CA GLU A 117 -0.31 -3.01 11.72
C GLU A 117 0.32 -1.87 12.53
N ASP A 118 1.59 -1.54 12.26
CA ASP A 118 2.30 -0.39 12.82
C ASP A 118 1.58 0.92 12.44
N GLY A 119 1.29 1.11 11.16
CA GLY A 119 0.54 2.28 10.70
C GLY A 119 -0.87 2.38 11.31
N LEU A 120 -1.55 1.25 11.58
CA LEU A 120 -2.82 1.26 12.30
C LEU A 120 -2.65 1.71 13.75
N ALA A 121 -1.64 1.18 14.44
CA ALA A 121 -1.36 1.53 15.83
C ALA A 121 -1.00 3.02 15.97
N ASP A 122 -0.06 3.51 15.15
CA ASP A 122 0.36 4.91 15.12
C ASP A 122 -0.80 5.86 14.77
N SER A 123 -1.66 5.46 13.82
CA SER A 123 -2.86 6.22 13.48
C SER A 123 -3.86 6.25 14.63
N CYS A 124 -4.06 5.14 15.35
CA CYS A 124 -4.94 5.12 16.54
C CYS A 124 -4.40 6.02 17.64
N ASP A 125 -3.11 5.96 17.94
CA ASP A 125 -2.51 6.81 18.96
C ASP A 125 -2.51 8.29 18.55
N GLY A 126 -2.10 8.61 17.36
CA GLY A 126 -2.05 9.98 16.87
C GLY A 126 -3.43 10.62 16.77
N LEU A 127 -4.38 9.94 16.11
CA LEU A 127 -5.73 10.45 15.90
C LEU A 127 -6.59 10.42 17.18
N GLY A 128 -6.31 9.50 18.11
CA GLY A 128 -6.98 9.40 19.39
C GLY A 128 -6.44 10.36 20.44
N GLY A 129 -5.12 10.57 20.51
CA GLY A 129 -4.46 11.37 21.53
C GLY A 129 -4.10 12.81 21.13
N GLY A 130 -3.92 13.10 19.83
CA GLY A 130 -3.56 14.42 19.34
C GLY A 130 -4.79 15.33 19.22
N LEU A 131 -4.72 16.55 19.72
CA LEU A 131 -5.80 17.54 19.58
C LEU A 131 -5.57 18.47 18.38
N THR A 132 -4.31 18.72 18.01
CA THR A 132 -3.93 19.51 16.84
C THR A 132 -3.24 18.62 15.80
N ARG A 133 -3.11 19.12 14.57
CA ARG A 133 -2.41 18.42 13.48
C ARG A 133 -0.97 18.10 13.86
N GLU A 134 -0.25 19.09 14.38
CA GLU A 134 1.16 18.98 14.78
C GLU A 134 1.33 17.92 15.87
N ARG A 135 0.48 17.97 16.90
CA ARG A 135 0.53 17.00 18.01
C ARG A 135 0.17 15.60 17.53
N THR A 136 -0.78 15.46 16.61
CA THR A 136 -1.12 14.16 15.99
C THR A 136 0.08 13.59 15.25
N LEU A 137 0.75 14.39 14.41
CA LEU A 137 1.95 13.95 13.67
C LEU A 137 3.14 13.64 14.59
N GLU A 138 3.30 14.40 15.69
CA GLU A 138 4.33 14.13 16.69
C GLU A 138 4.10 12.77 17.37
N ILE A 139 2.86 12.47 17.79
CA ILE A 139 2.51 11.19 18.42
C ILE A 139 2.73 10.03 17.43
N MET A 140 2.31 10.17 16.16
CA MET A 140 2.52 9.14 15.13
C MET A 140 3.99 8.85 14.82
N LYS A 141 4.91 9.78 15.12
CA LYS A 141 6.36 9.58 14.97
C LYS A 141 7.03 8.98 16.19
N ASP A 142 6.35 8.97 17.33
CA ASP A 142 6.88 8.40 18.57
C ASP A 142 6.86 6.87 18.47
N SER A 143 8.00 6.23 18.65
CA SER A 143 8.11 4.76 18.60
C SER A 143 7.49 4.05 19.80
N ARG A 144 6.98 4.79 20.79
CA ARG A 144 6.30 4.25 21.96
C ARG A 144 4.83 4.00 21.65
N LEU A 145 4.40 2.76 21.85
CA LEU A 145 3.00 2.38 21.66
C LEU A 145 2.14 2.91 22.80
N GLY A 146 1.11 3.67 22.48
CA GLY A 146 0.14 4.23 23.42
C GLY A 146 -1.09 3.33 23.62
N THR A 147 -1.98 3.77 24.50
CA THR A 147 -3.19 2.99 24.84
C THR A 147 -4.14 2.86 23.65
N TYR A 148 -4.32 3.91 22.84
CA TYR A 148 -5.20 3.86 21.68
C TYR A 148 -4.67 2.92 20.60
N GLY A 149 -3.35 2.92 20.37
CA GLY A 149 -2.67 1.99 19.47
C GLY A 149 -2.85 0.54 19.90
N VAL A 150 -2.62 0.23 21.20
CA VAL A 150 -2.83 -1.12 21.73
C VAL A 150 -4.28 -1.56 21.53
N LEU A 151 -5.25 -0.75 21.94
CA LEU A 151 -6.67 -1.11 21.83
C LEU A 151 -7.12 -1.25 20.37
N GLY A 152 -6.68 -0.34 19.49
CA GLY A 152 -6.96 -0.41 18.06
C GLY A 152 -6.40 -1.67 17.42
N LEU A 153 -5.12 -1.96 17.66
CA LEU A 153 -4.44 -3.13 17.10
C LEU A 153 -5.04 -4.44 17.60
N VAL A 154 -5.22 -4.59 18.93
CA VAL A 154 -5.80 -5.80 19.52
C VAL A 154 -7.21 -6.04 19.02
N SER A 155 -8.05 -4.99 18.97
CA SER A 155 -9.42 -5.11 18.43
C SER A 155 -9.43 -5.53 16.98
N ALA A 156 -8.58 -4.93 16.14
CA ALA A 156 -8.47 -5.26 14.72
C ALA A 156 -8.04 -6.72 14.51
N LEU A 157 -7.02 -7.19 15.23
CA LEU A 157 -6.53 -8.57 15.15
C LEU A 157 -7.57 -9.58 15.64
N LEU A 158 -8.26 -9.30 16.75
CA LEU A 158 -9.32 -10.17 17.28
C LEU A 158 -10.46 -10.30 16.28
N ILE A 159 -10.93 -9.18 15.69
CA ILE A 159 -11.99 -9.20 14.68
C ILE A 159 -11.53 -10.00 13.45
N LYS A 160 -10.35 -9.72 12.92
CA LYS A 160 -9.80 -10.41 11.74
C LYS A 160 -9.70 -11.92 11.94
N ILE A 161 -9.12 -12.36 13.06
CA ILE A 161 -8.94 -13.77 13.40
C ILE A 161 -10.30 -14.44 13.60
N SER A 162 -11.22 -13.80 14.32
CA SER A 162 -12.57 -14.33 14.56
C SER A 162 -13.35 -14.50 13.27
N LEU A 163 -13.29 -13.53 12.36
CA LEU A 163 -13.95 -13.62 11.05
C LEU A 163 -13.40 -14.80 10.24
N LEU A 164 -12.07 -14.90 10.10
CA LEU A 164 -11.44 -15.99 9.35
C LEU A 164 -11.76 -17.37 9.96
N ALA A 165 -11.80 -17.46 11.27
CA ALA A 165 -12.13 -18.71 11.97
C ALA A 165 -13.61 -19.12 11.85
N SER A 166 -14.51 -18.15 11.67
CA SER A 166 -15.95 -18.39 11.55
C SER A 166 -16.41 -18.76 10.14
N MET A 167 -15.61 -18.44 9.12
CA MET A 167 -15.93 -18.75 7.72
C MET A 167 -15.68 -20.24 7.41
N PRO A 168 -16.44 -20.85 6.47
CA PRO A 168 -16.04 -22.09 5.83
C PRO A 168 -14.62 -21.97 5.24
N LEU A 169 -13.82 -23.05 5.28
CA LEU A 169 -12.43 -23.04 4.85
C LEU A 169 -12.21 -22.39 3.47
N SER A 170 -13.01 -22.77 2.49
CA SER A 170 -12.90 -22.22 1.12
C SER A 170 -13.26 -20.73 1.05
N VAL A 171 -14.22 -20.28 1.87
CA VAL A 171 -14.62 -18.87 1.95
C VAL A 171 -13.50 -18.05 2.61
N ALA A 172 -12.87 -18.56 3.68
CA ALA A 172 -11.74 -17.89 4.32
C ALA A 172 -10.52 -17.76 3.38
N ILE A 173 -10.24 -18.81 2.57
CA ILE A 173 -9.19 -18.76 1.53
C ILE A 173 -9.50 -17.66 0.51
N VAL A 174 -10.74 -17.60 0.00
CA VAL A 174 -11.16 -16.56 -0.95
C VAL A 174 -11.10 -15.17 -0.29
N ALA A 175 -11.52 -15.05 0.96
CA ALA A 175 -11.47 -13.80 1.72
C ALA A 175 -10.02 -13.31 1.85
N LEU A 176 -9.06 -14.17 2.18
CA LEU A 176 -7.63 -13.82 2.27
C LEU A 176 -7.09 -13.30 0.92
N ILE A 177 -7.38 -13.99 -0.19
CA ILE A 177 -6.92 -13.58 -1.52
C ILE A 177 -7.50 -12.22 -1.92
N ILE A 178 -8.83 -12.08 -1.84
CA ILE A 178 -9.53 -10.86 -2.25
C ILE A 178 -9.27 -9.72 -1.28
N GLY A 179 -9.33 -9.97 0.03
CA GLY A 179 -9.16 -8.94 1.07
C GLY A 179 -7.80 -8.28 1.02
N HIS A 180 -6.71 -9.05 0.96
CA HIS A 180 -5.36 -8.50 0.83
C HIS A 180 -5.14 -7.72 -0.47
N THR A 181 -5.76 -8.16 -1.59
CA THR A 181 -5.64 -7.48 -2.88
C THR A 181 -6.46 -6.18 -2.90
N ALA A 182 -7.75 -6.28 -2.53
CA ALA A 182 -8.67 -5.17 -2.60
C ALA A 182 -8.35 -4.06 -1.59
N SER A 183 -7.95 -4.41 -0.37
CA SER A 183 -7.59 -3.42 0.66
C SER A 183 -6.40 -2.56 0.24
N ARG A 184 -5.41 -3.11 -0.48
CA ARG A 184 -4.29 -2.34 -1.02
C ARG A 184 -4.70 -1.47 -2.20
N LEU A 185 -5.63 -1.91 -3.05
CA LEU A 185 -6.21 -1.05 -4.08
C LEU A 185 -6.97 0.12 -3.45
N LEU A 186 -7.77 -0.16 -2.42
CA LEU A 186 -8.53 0.86 -1.71
C LEU A 186 -7.61 1.86 -0.99
N CYS A 187 -6.58 1.41 -0.29
CA CYS A 187 -5.69 2.34 0.42
C CYS A 187 -4.90 3.25 -0.54
N ILE A 188 -4.40 2.73 -1.67
CA ILE A 188 -3.68 3.57 -2.65
C ILE A 188 -4.59 4.54 -3.39
N SER A 189 -5.92 4.36 -3.39
CA SER A 189 -6.84 5.35 -3.95
C SER A 189 -6.75 6.69 -3.21
N LEU A 190 -6.33 6.70 -1.93
CA LEU A 190 -6.10 7.91 -1.16
C LEU A 190 -4.97 8.78 -1.73
N LEU A 191 -4.01 8.19 -2.46
CA LEU A 191 -2.94 8.94 -3.15
C LEU A 191 -3.49 9.85 -4.26
N THR A 192 -4.67 9.55 -4.80
CA THR A 192 -5.36 10.40 -5.79
C THR A 192 -6.35 11.36 -5.14
N LEU A 193 -6.91 10.98 -4.00
CA LEU A 193 -8.02 11.70 -3.36
C LEU A 193 -7.58 12.72 -2.33
N LEU A 194 -6.35 12.62 -1.81
CA LEU A 194 -5.82 13.50 -0.78
C LEU A 194 -4.42 14.00 -1.15
N PRO A 195 -4.04 15.22 -0.73
CA PRO A 195 -2.65 15.64 -0.75
C PRO A 195 -1.86 14.89 0.33
N TYR A 196 -0.53 14.96 0.27
CA TYR A 196 0.33 14.45 1.34
C TYR A 196 0.22 15.34 2.59
N GLY A 197 -0.17 14.77 3.72
CA GLY A 197 -0.40 15.47 4.98
C GLY A 197 0.74 15.38 5.99
N GLY A 198 1.79 14.59 5.71
CA GLY A 198 2.96 14.47 6.56
C GLY A 198 3.99 15.58 6.34
N GLU A 199 5.04 15.62 7.18
CA GLU A 199 6.17 16.53 6.98
C GLU A 199 7.15 15.94 5.96
N ILE A 200 7.37 16.66 4.86
CA ILE A 200 8.20 16.22 3.73
C ILE A 200 9.66 15.98 4.14
N GLU A 201 10.18 16.77 5.10
CA GLU A 201 11.57 16.69 5.55
C GLU A 201 11.89 15.39 6.30
N HIS A 202 10.90 14.78 6.95
CA HIS A 202 11.06 13.62 7.83
C HIS A 202 10.40 12.35 7.28
N ALA A 203 9.80 12.40 6.08
CA ALA A 203 9.15 11.25 5.49
C ALA A 203 10.17 10.13 5.15
N LYS A 204 10.05 8.97 5.78
CA LYS A 204 10.85 7.76 5.46
C LYS A 204 10.71 7.35 3.98
N ALA A 205 9.63 7.78 3.32
CA ALA A 205 9.31 7.49 1.91
C ALA A 205 8.95 8.78 1.15
N LYS A 206 9.84 9.78 1.13
CA LYS A 206 9.68 11.05 0.36
C LYS A 206 9.09 10.88 -1.05
N PRO A 207 9.40 9.82 -1.82
CA PRO A 207 8.86 9.65 -3.16
C PRO A 207 7.36 9.34 -3.21
N MET A 208 6.74 8.86 -2.13
CA MET A 208 5.31 8.47 -2.13
C MET A 208 4.34 9.67 -2.08
N ALA A 209 4.85 10.91 -2.03
CA ALA A 209 4.04 12.13 -1.93
C ALA A 209 3.44 12.61 -3.26
N GLN A 210 3.44 11.80 -4.32
CA GLN A 210 2.92 12.17 -5.63
C GLN A 210 1.59 11.44 -5.92
N GLN A 211 0.71 12.10 -6.68
CA GLN A 211 -0.57 11.53 -7.07
C GLN A 211 -0.41 10.42 -8.12
N LEU A 212 -1.27 9.40 -8.03
CA LEU A 212 -1.36 8.37 -9.05
C LEU A 212 -1.99 8.93 -10.34
N THR A 213 -1.41 8.58 -11.48
CA THR A 213 -2.02 8.88 -12.78
C THR A 213 -3.19 7.92 -13.07
N PRO A 214 -4.15 8.28 -13.94
CA PRO A 214 -5.24 7.38 -14.34
C PRO A 214 -4.75 6.03 -14.89
N PHE A 215 -3.64 6.03 -15.64
CA PHE A 215 -3.02 4.81 -16.15
C PHE A 215 -2.49 3.90 -15.03
N GLN A 216 -1.88 4.48 -14.00
CA GLN A 216 -1.42 3.74 -12.82
C GLN A 216 -2.60 3.15 -12.04
N GLY A 217 -3.72 3.89 -11.94
CA GLY A 217 -4.96 3.40 -11.35
C GLY A 217 -5.54 2.20 -12.12
N LEU A 218 -5.51 2.25 -13.46
CA LEU A 218 -5.94 1.12 -14.30
C LEU A 218 -5.08 -0.12 -14.07
N LEU A 219 -3.75 0.02 -14.06
CA LEU A 219 -2.82 -1.08 -13.78
C LEU A 219 -3.03 -1.66 -12.37
N SER A 220 -3.31 -0.81 -11.40
CA SER A 220 -3.63 -1.25 -10.03
C SER A 220 -4.90 -2.09 -9.99
N SER A 221 -5.94 -1.66 -10.72
CA SER A 221 -7.22 -2.39 -10.79
C SER A 221 -7.10 -3.72 -11.52
N ALA A 222 -6.18 -3.86 -12.47
CA ALA A 222 -5.92 -5.11 -13.17
C ALA A 222 -5.49 -6.25 -12.22
N TRP A 223 -4.80 -5.94 -11.12
CA TRP A 223 -4.45 -6.93 -10.11
C TRP A 223 -5.67 -7.49 -9.37
N LEU A 224 -6.66 -6.65 -9.07
CA LEU A 224 -7.90 -7.11 -8.46
C LEU A 224 -8.73 -7.94 -9.45
N LEU A 225 -8.77 -7.57 -10.71
CA LEU A 225 -9.38 -8.39 -11.77
C LEU A 225 -8.69 -9.75 -11.88
N LEU A 226 -7.36 -9.79 -11.85
CA LEU A 226 -6.60 -11.04 -11.85
C LEU A 226 -6.94 -11.90 -10.63
N ALA A 227 -6.99 -11.30 -9.43
CA ALA A 227 -7.41 -12.02 -8.22
C ALA A 227 -8.83 -12.59 -8.35
N GLY A 228 -9.77 -11.81 -8.89
CA GLY A 228 -11.15 -12.24 -9.14
C GLY A 228 -11.21 -13.41 -10.14
N VAL A 229 -10.48 -13.33 -11.25
CA VAL A 229 -10.39 -14.41 -12.25
C VAL A 229 -9.81 -15.68 -11.62
N LEU A 230 -8.72 -15.58 -10.86
CA LEU A 230 -8.12 -16.72 -10.16
C LEU A 230 -9.12 -17.37 -9.19
N VAL A 231 -9.85 -16.57 -8.42
CA VAL A 231 -10.86 -17.07 -7.47
C VAL A 231 -12.02 -17.77 -8.21
N VAL A 232 -12.50 -17.20 -9.31
CA VAL A 232 -13.56 -17.84 -10.11
C VAL A 232 -13.09 -19.16 -10.73
N LEU A 233 -11.87 -19.23 -11.22
CA LEU A 233 -11.31 -20.44 -11.84
C LEU A 233 -10.97 -21.54 -10.83
N LEU A 234 -10.41 -21.16 -9.67
CA LEU A 234 -9.93 -22.13 -8.67
C LEU A 234 -11.02 -22.54 -7.67
N PHE A 235 -11.99 -21.66 -7.40
CA PHE A 235 -13.02 -21.84 -6.37
C PHE A 235 -14.45 -21.56 -6.88
N PRO A 236 -14.89 -22.13 -8.04
CA PRO A 236 -16.18 -21.76 -8.63
C PRO A 236 -17.37 -22.08 -7.70
N ALA A 237 -17.33 -23.19 -6.98
CA ALA A 237 -18.38 -23.54 -6.01
C ALA A 237 -18.42 -22.55 -4.82
N THR A 238 -17.27 -22.10 -4.35
CA THR A 238 -17.19 -21.12 -3.26
C THR A 238 -17.72 -19.76 -3.70
N VAL A 239 -17.43 -19.35 -4.94
CA VAL A 239 -17.99 -18.09 -5.49
C VAL A 239 -19.51 -18.12 -5.52
N GLN A 240 -20.11 -19.26 -5.84
CA GLN A 240 -21.57 -19.48 -5.79
C GLN A 240 -22.10 -19.54 -4.36
N GLN A 241 -21.36 -20.17 -3.43
CA GLN A 241 -21.69 -20.24 -2.01
C GLN A 241 -21.69 -18.86 -1.37
N ILE A 242 -20.74 -17.99 -1.73
CA ILE A 242 -20.74 -16.57 -1.38
C ILE A 242 -21.78 -15.90 -2.27
N GLY A 243 -22.98 -15.66 -1.74
CA GLY A 243 -24.05 -15.03 -2.49
C GLY A 243 -23.69 -13.61 -2.96
N ILE A 244 -24.38 -13.14 -3.99
CA ILE A 244 -24.14 -11.80 -4.57
C ILE A 244 -24.22 -10.70 -3.50
N TRP A 245 -25.08 -10.85 -2.50
CA TRP A 245 -25.25 -9.86 -1.45
C TRP A 245 -24.03 -9.73 -0.54
N GLN A 246 -23.32 -10.83 -0.24
CA GLN A 246 -22.07 -10.78 0.51
C GLN A 246 -20.96 -10.08 -0.29
N TRP A 247 -20.86 -10.33 -1.60
CA TRP A 247 -19.94 -9.62 -2.47
C TRP A 247 -20.22 -8.12 -2.52
N LEU A 248 -21.50 -7.74 -2.68
CA LEU A 248 -21.91 -6.33 -2.67
C LEU A 248 -21.67 -5.68 -1.31
N LEU A 249 -21.95 -6.40 -0.22
CA LEU A 249 -21.70 -5.90 1.13
C LEU A 249 -20.19 -5.74 1.40
N ALA A 250 -19.38 -6.70 1.00
CA ALA A 250 -17.92 -6.62 1.15
C ALA A 250 -17.33 -5.40 0.39
N LEU A 251 -17.79 -5.18 -0.83
CA LEU A 251 -17.42 -4.00 -1.62
C LEU A 251 -17.86 -2.71 -0.95
N LEU A 252 -19.11 -2.64 -0.53
CA LEU A 252 -19.69 -1.46 0.13
C LEU A 252 -18.92 -1.13 1.41
N LEU A 253 -18.74 -2.13 2.30
CA LEU A 253 -18.05 -1.92 3.58
C LEU A 253 -16.59 -1.54 3.39
N GLY A 254 -15.89 -2.13 2.42
CA GLY A 254 -14.52 -1.74 2.06
C GLY A 254 -14.43 -0.28 1.60
N ILE A 255 -15.36 0.16 0.76
CA ILE A 255 -15.45 1.56 0.30
C ILE A 255 -15.79 2.49 1.48
N VAL A 256 -16.75 2.12 2.32
CA VAL A 256 -17.16 2.92 3.50
C VAL A 256 -16.00 3.07 4.48
N ALA A 257 -15.26 2.02 4.78
CA ALA A 257 -14.07 2.08 5.64
C ALA A 257 -12.99 3.01 5.04
N THR A 258 -12.78 2.93 3.73
CA THR A 258 -11.82 3.79 3.03
C THR A 258 -12.25 5.26 3.04
N ASP A 259 -13.54 5.56 2.77
CA ASP A 259 -14.05 6.92 2.80
C ASP A 259 -14.09 7.51 4.22
N TYR A 260 -14.37 6.68 5.23
CA TYR A 260 -14.23 7.08 6.64
C TYR A 260 -12.78 7.52 6.93
N MET A 261 -11.80 6.73 6.56
CA MET A 261 -10.38 7.08 6.74
C MET A 261 -9.99 8.31 5.93
N ARG A 262 -10.43 8.42 4.68
CA ARG A 262 -10.23 9.60 3.83
C ARG A 262 -10.70 10.87 4.52
N ARG A 263 -11.95 10.88 5.04
CA ARG A 263 -12.53 12.04 5.73
C ARG A 263 -11.79 12.33 7.04
N LEU A 264 -11.43 11.31 7.78
CA LEU A 264 -10.72 11.44 9.06
C LEU A 264 -9.32 12.04 8.84
N LEU A 265 -8.54 11.49 7.91
CA LEU A 265 -7.21 11.98 7.57
C LEU A 265 -7.25 13.40 7.00
N HIS A 266 -8.19 13.69 6.11
CA HIS A 266 -8.36 15.06 5.58
C HIS A 266 -8.67 16.07 6.69
N ARG A 267 -9.59 15.75 7.60
CA ARG A 267 -10.00 16.63 8.69
C ARG A 267 -8.90 16.84 9.73
N ARG A 268 -8.10 15.80 10.02
CA ARG A 268 -7.15 15.80 11.14
C ARG A 268 -5.72 16.15 10.71
N LEU A 269 -5.35 15.79 9.50
CA LEU A 269 -3.98 15.90 8.96
C LEU A 269 -3.92 16.72 7.67
N GLU A 270 -5.07 17.17 7.15
CA GLU A 270 -5.19 17.86 5.86
C GLU A 270 -4.71 17.04 4.66
N GLY A 271 -4.47 15.73 4.87
CA GLY A 271 -3.95 14.84 3.83
C GLY A 271 -3.63 13.44 4.37
N TYR A 272 -3.07 12.57 3.51
CA TYR A 272 -2.66 11.23 3.91
C TYR A 272 -1.23 11.19 4.45
N THR A 273 -0.97 10.20 5.30
CA THR A 273 0.38 9.80 5.75
C THR A 273 0.62 8.32 5.42
N GLY A 274 1.86 7.84 5.53
CA GLY A 274 2.16 6.42 5.37
C GLY A 274 1.37 5.55 6.35
N ASP A 275 1.33 5.96 7.61
CA ASP A 275 0.61 5.26 8.68
C ASP A 275 -0.91 5.28 8.43
N GLY A 276 -1.45 6.43 7.97
CA GLY A 276 -2.85 6.55 7.54
C GLY A 276 -3.21 5.61 6.39
N LEU A 277 -2.28 5.35 5.45
CA LEU A 277 -2.47 4.35 4.39
C LEU A 277 -2.47 2.93 4.98
N GLY A 278 -1.56 2.63 5.91
CA GLY A 278 -1.52 1.35 6.63
C GLY A 278 -2.82 1.09 7.40
N ALA A 279 -3.29 2.09 8.16
CA ALA A 279 -4.57 2.02 8.87
C ALA A 279 -5.75 1.80 7.91
N THR A 280 -5.78 2.49 6.77
CA THR A 280 -6.81 2.33 5.76
C THR A 280 -6.80 0.92 5.18
N GLN A 281 -5.62 0.36 4.93
CA GLN A 281 -5.48 -1.01 4.44
C GLN A 281 -6.05 -2.01 5.46
N GLN A 282 -5.70 -1.92 6.74
CA GLN A 282 -6.19 -2.84 7.78
C GLN A 282 -7.70 -2.73 7.97
N LEU A 283 -8.24 -1.51 8.07
CA LEU A 283 -9.69 -1.32 8.26
C LEU A 283 -10.51 -1.78 7.04
N SER A 284 -10.05 -1.48 5.83
CA SER A 284 -10.75 -1.93 4.62
C SER A 284 -10.67 -3.45 4.42
N GLU A 285 -9.56 -4.10 4.80
CA GLU A 285 -9.42 -5.55 4.76
C GLU A 285 -10.42 -6.22 5.72
N ILE A 286 -10.49 -5.75 6.97
CA ILE A 286 -11.45 -6.25 7.96
C ILE A 286 -12.90 -6.01 7.50
N ALA A 287 -13.18 -4.84 6.94
CA ALA A 287 -14.51 -4.50 6.42
C ALA A 287 -14.95 -5.44 5.28
N ILE A 288 -14.03 -5.79 4.38
CA ILE A 288 -14.27 -6.80 3.34
C ILE A 288 -14.58 -8.17 3.97
N TYR A 289 -13.81 -8.59 4.98
CA TYR A 289 -14.06 -9.86 5.67
C TYR A 289 -15.42 -9.88 6.38
N ILE A 290 -15.84 -8.78 7.01
CA ILE A 290 -17.18 -8.66 7.60
C ILE A 290 -18.26 -8.88 6.55
N GLY A 291 -18.12 -8.28 5.37
CA GLY A 291 -19.08 -8.44 4.29
C GLY A 291 -19.17 -9.86 3.75
N LEU A 292 -18.01 -10.54 3.60
CA LEU A 292 -17.96 -11.93 3.12
C LEU A 292 -18.43 -12.94 4.18
N ALA A 293 -18.25 -12.64 5.48
CA ALA A 293 -18.68 -13.48 6.59
C ALA A 293 -20.17 -13.31 6.93
N ALA A 294 -20.84 -12.29 6.39
CA ALA A 294 -22.21 -11.98 6.76
C ALA A 294 -23.15 -13.12 6.37
N SER A 295 -23.90 -13.64 7.35
CA SER A 295 -25.00 -14.56 7.11
C SER A 295 -26.28 -13.73 6.88
N ILE A 296 -26.60 -13.45 5.62
CA ILE A 296 -27.79 -12.71 5.24
C ILE A 296 -28.91 -13.76 5.00
N PRO A 297 -29.90 -13.90 5.89
CA PRO A 297 -31.03 -14.76 5.59
C PRO A 297 -31.75 -14.17 4.36
N LEU A 298 -31.81 -14.93 3.28
CA LEU A 298 -32.69 -14.59 2.16
C LEU A 298 -34.14 -14.77 2.68
N ILE A 299 -34.83 -13.66 2.94
CA ILE A 299 -36.26 -13.61 3.28
C ILE A 299 -37.06 -13.96 2.03
#